data_67f5d5554d95e5fa7bb18e3946187bab
#
_entry.id   67f5d5554d95e5fa7bb18e3946187bab
#
_cell.length_a   1.000
_cell.length_b   1.000
_cell.length_c   1.000
_cell.angle_alpha   90.00
_cell.angle_beta   90.00
_cell.angle_gamma   90.00
#
_symmetry.space_group_name_H-M   'P 1'
#
loop_
_entity.id
_entity.type
_entity.pdbx_description
1 polymer ?
#
loop_
_entity_poly.entity_id
_entity_poly.type
_entity_poly.pdbx_seq_one_letter_code
_entity_poly.pdbx_strand_id
1 'polypeptide(L)'
;MKLQPALIFGQNMILQRGIPIPVWGRSVRDDAVTVVLNGYTLHTQAKRGEWRVTFQPMEAVEDTSMTIASAATGERIEFGGVAIGEVWIAGGQSNMEFLLKYDEGADEMHNIPQDPMLRYFRYPQTSFLGQLERDAFPDDGFWRKWDSVENRDHFSAPAAYMGHRLRAVLGVPVGFVGCNWGGTPAAAWTAAEELDAVPALQAVLDWHSRACAELDWPKYEADALHPDKDPPPEQREML
;
A
#
# COMPACT_ATOMS: atom_id res chain seq x y z
N MET A 1 -13.60 10.61 15.70
CA MET A 1 -12.63 10.27 14.61
C MET A 1 -11.29 10.81 15.07
N LYS A 2 -10.23 10.04 14.94
CA LYS A 2 -8.86 10.43 15.31
C LYS A 2 -8.12 10.97 14.07
N LEU A 3 -6.99 11.62 14.28
CA LEU A 3 -6.06 11.94 13.21
C LEU A 3 -5.53 10.62 12.61
N GLN A 4 -5.77 10.41 11.30
CA GLN A 4 -5.44 9.16 10.62
C GLN A 4 -4.80 9.47 9.26
N PRO A 5 -3.48 9.40 9.15
CA PRO A 5 -2.80 9.40 7.85
C PRO A 5 -3.23 8.18 7.02
N ALA A 6 -3.14 8.29 5.70
CA ALA A 6 -3.33 7.12 4.83
C ALA A 6 -2.30 6.02 5.18
N LEU A 7 -2.70 4.76 5.05
CA LEU A 7 -1.93 3.60 5.49
C LEU A 7 -0.51 3.53 4.93
N ILE A 8 -0.30 4.07 3.73
CA ILE A 8 1.02 4.11 3.09
C ILE A 8 2.05 4.94 3.87
N PHE A 9 1.59 5.90 4.70
CA PHE A 9 2.46 6.72 5.54
C PHE A 9 2.73 6.02 6.86
N GLY A 10 3.99 5.69 7.10
CA GLY A 10 4.40 4.95 8.28
C GLY A 10 5.90 5.06 8.55
N GLN A 11 6.35 4.37 9.59
CA GLN A 11 7.78 4.24 9.89
C GLN A 11 8.51 3.65 8.69
N ASN A 12 9.70 4.20 8.41
CA ASN A 12 10.57 3.72 7.35
C ASN A 12 10.00 3.86 5.92
N MET A 13 8.98 4.69 5.68
CA MET A 13 8.44 4.90 4.33
C MET A 13 9.48 5.52 3.40
N ILE A 14 9.32 5.28 2.10
CA ILE A 14 10.02 6.02 1.04
C ILE A 14 8.97 6.85 0.28
N LEU A 15 9.27 8.13 0.07
CA LEU A 15 8.47 9.07 -0.70
C LEU A 15 9.13 9.34 -2.05
N GLN A 16 8.34 9.55 -3.11
CA GLN A 16 8.86 9.77 -4.46
C GLN A 16 9.60 11.11 -4.56
N ARG A 17 10.85 11.08 -5.04
CA ARG A 17 11.67 12.27 -5.35
C ARG A 17 11.28 12.90 -6.69
N GLY A 18 11.70 14.13 -6.90
CA GLY A 18 11.67 14.83 -8.22
C GLY A 18 10.28 15.24 -8.70
N ILE A 19 9.23 14.89 -7.98
CA ILE A 19 7.85 15.30 -8.26
C ILE A 19 7.18 15.84 -7.00
N PRO A 20 6.05 16.58 -7.10
CA PRO A 20 5.31 17.01 -5.92
C PRO A 20 4.91 15.82 -5.02
N ILE A 21 5.12 15.95 -3.71
CA ILE A 21 4.87 14.88 -2.74
C ILE A 21 3.54 15.13 -2.04
N PRO A 22 2.46 14.42 -2.39
CA PRO A 22 1.19 14.50 -1.69
C PRO A 22 1.25 13.71 -0.40
N VAL A 23 0.70 14.30 0.68
CA VAL A 23 0.44 13.62 1.96
C VAL A 23 -1.00 13.88 2.35
N TRP A 24 -1.73 12.82 2.72
CA TRP A 24 -3.18 12.92 2.97
C TRP A 24 -3.63 11.95 4.05
N GLY A 25 -4.86 12.16 4.51
CA GLY A 25 -5.49 11.31 5.50
C GLY A 25 -6.86 11.82 5.93
N ARG A 26 -7.31 11.34 7.07
CA ARG A 26 -8.59 11.73 7.68
C ARG A 26 -8.37 12.34 9.05
N SER A 27 -9.29 13.20 9.47
CA SER A 27 -9.37 13.80 10.81
C SER A 27 -10.82 14.21 11.12
N VAL A 28 -11.03 14.87 12.22
CA VAL A 28 -12.33 15.49 12.49
C VAL A 28 -12.61 16.60 11.47
N ARG A 29 -13.91 16.86 11.22
CA ARG A 29 -14.32 17.90 10.28
C ARG A 29 -13.77 19.27 10.71
N ASP A 30 -13.33 20.04 9.72
CA ASP A 30 -12.82 21.40 9.87
C ASP A 30 -11.57 21.50 10.78
N ASP A 31 -10.84 20.38 10.96
CA ASP A 31 -9.58 20.33 11.71
C ASP A 31 -8.46 21.06 10.95
N ALA A 32 -7.70 21.86 11.66
CA ALA A 32 -6.45 22.42 11.15
C ALA A 32 -5.32 21.40 11.33
N VAL A 33 -4.84 20.84 10.20
CA VAL A 33 -3.78 19.83 10.18
C VAL A 33 -2.47 20.48 9.73
N THR A 34 -1.42 20.22 10.49
CA THR A 34 -0.04 20.63 10.17
C THR A 34 0.79 19.41 9.83
N VAL A 35 1.49 19.45 8.71
CA VAL A 35 2.41 18.40 8.28
C VAL A 35 3.81 18.99 8.14
N VAL A 36 4.79 18.34 8.77
CA VAL A 36 6.20 18.67 8.64
C VAL A 36 6.91 17.50 7.98
N LEU A 37 7.63 17.75 6.89
CA LEU A 37 8.43 16.76 6.18
C LEU A 37 9.78 17.38 5.82
N ASN A 38 10.86 16.71 6.20
CA ASN A 38 12.23 17.16 5.92
C ASN A 38 12.46 18.64 6.26
N GLY A 39 11.93 19.11 7.39
CA GLY A 39 12.03 20.49 7.86
C GLY A 39 11.05 21.49 7.20
N TYR A 40 10.34 21.11 6.15
CA TYR A 40 9.32 21.95 5.53
C TYR A 40 7.96 21.76 6.22
N THR A 41 7.27 22.85 6.48
CA THR A 41 5.96 22.84 7.16
C THR A 41 4.86 23.30 6.21
N LEU A 42 3.79 22.52 6.13
CA LEU A 42 2.56 22.86 5.42
C LEU A 42 1.35 22.75 6.35
N HIS A 43 0.35 23.58 6.08
CA HIS A 43 -0.91 23.64 6.82
C HIS A 43 -2.09 23.41 5.87
N THR A 44 -3.11 22.73 6.35
CA THR A 44 -4.37 22.53 5.61
C THR A 44 -5.54 22.43 6.58
N GLN A 45 -6.76 22.51 6.05
CA GLN A 45 -7.99 22.21 6.80
C GLN A 45 -8.66 20.96 6.25
N ALA A 46 -9.10 20.09 7.14
CA ALA A 46 -9.86 18.90 6.80
C ALA A 46 -11.24 19.28 6.29
N LYS A 47 -11.51 19.05 5.00
CA LYS A 47 -12.82 19.25 4.38
C LYS A 47 -13.60 17.94 4.43
N ARG A 48 -14.77 17.95 5.10
CA ARG A 48 -15.59 16.73 5.28
C ARG A 48 -14.85 15.58 5.99
N GLY A 49 -13.82 15.92 6.79
CA GLY A 49 -12.99 14.95 7.48
C GLY A 49 -11.78 14.44 6.69
N GLU A 50 -11.54 14.93 5.48
CA GLU A 50 -10.39 14.58 4.67
C GLU A 50 -9.43 15.76 4.58
N TRP A 51 -8.14 15.49 4.68
CA TRP A 51 -7.09 16.49 4.54
C TRP A 51 -6.02 16.05 3.55
N ARG A 52 -5.39 17.02 2.90
CA ARG A 52 -4.28 16.81 1.99
C ARG A 52 -3.37 18.04 1.98
N VAL A 53 -2.06 17.79 1.94
CA VAL A 53 -1.03 18.76 1.59
C VAL A 53 -0.21 18.22 0.43
N THR A 54 0.51 19.10 -0.27
CA THR A 54 1.42 18.68 -1.34
C THR A 54 2.71 19.50 -1.22
N PHE A 55 3.79 18.81 -0.86
CA PHE A 55 5.12 19.43 -0.82
C PHE A 55 5.67 19.62 -2.23
N GLN A 56 6.56 20.60 -2.38
CA GLN A 56 7.32 20.77 -3.61
C GLN A 56 8.22 19.55 -3.84
N PRO A 57 8.63 19.29 -5.10
CA PRO A 57 9.61 18.25 -5.40
C PRO A 57 10.85 18.37 -4.51
N MET A 58 11.35 17.23 -4.04
CA MET A 58 12.57 17.15 -3.22
C MET A 58 13.56 16.20 -3.88
N GLU A 59 14.85 16.46 -3.65
CA GLU A 59 15.92 15.54 -4.02
C GLU A 59 15.95 14.32 -3.10
N ALA A 60 16.74 13.31 -3.46
CA ALA A 60 16.88 12.11 -2.66
C ALA A 60 17.47 12.41 -1.27
N VAL A 61 16.86 11.82 -0.24
CA VAL A 61 17.31 11.91 1.17
C VAL A 61 17.22 10.52 1.77
N GLU A 62 18.29 10.04 2.40
CA GLU A 62 18.33 8.70 2.98
C GLU A 62 17.63 8.59 4.34
N ASP A 63 17.66 9.67 5.15
CA ASP A 63 17.03 9.71 6.47
C ASP A 63 16.46 11.08 6.80
N THR A 64 15.20 11.11 7.08
CA THR A 64 14.45 12.28 7.56
C THR A 64 13.25 11.80 8.40
N SER A 65 12.40 12.74 8.77
CA SER A 65 11.17 12.45 9.53
C SER A 65 9.97 13.16 8.93
N MET A 66 8.79 12.62 9.23
CA MET A 66 7.53 13.30 8.99
C MET A 66 6.71 13.37 10.27
N THR A 67 6.15 14.55 10.55
CA THR A 67 5.22 14.76 11.65
C THR A 67 3.89 15.26 11.13
N ILE A 68 2.80 14.75 11.66
CA ILE A 68 1.44 15.19 11.38
C ILE A 68 0.76 15.53 12.70
N ALA A 69 0.18 16.73 12.79
CA ALA A 69 -0.45 17.21 14.00
C ALA A 69 -1.84 17.76 13.70
N SER A 70 -2.80 17.45 14.58
CA SER A 70 -4.18 17.93 14.59
C SER A 70 -4.36 19.00 15.66
N ALA A 71 -4.85 20.16 15.28
CA ALA A 71 -5.16 21.22 16.24
C ALA A 71 -6.47 20.92 17.02
N ALA A 72 -7.43 20.25 16.40
CA ALA A 72 -8.71 19.95 17.02
C ALA A 72 -8.63 18.83 18.08
N THR A 73 -7.79 17.81 17.86
CA THR A 73 -7.66 16.66 18.79
C THR A 73 -6.42 16.76 19.68
N GLY A 74 -5.45 17.62 19.34
CA GLY A 74 -4.14 17.67 19.99
C GLY A 74 -3.24 16.48 19.66
N GLU A 75 -3.66 15.56 18.79
CA GLU A 75 -2.88 14.39 18.40
C GLU A 75 -1.70 14.81 17.53
N ARG A 76 -0.57 14.14 17.78
CA ARG A 76 0.66 14.26 17.00
C ARG A 76 1.18 12.87 16.65
N ILE A 77 1.42 12.64 15.38
CA ILE A 77 1.98 11.39 14.86
C ILE A 77 3.36 11.69 14.27
N GLU A 78 4.34 10.90 14.62
CA GLU A 78 5.71 11.03 14.13
C GLU A 78 6.15 9.74 13.42
N PHE A 79 6.72 9.91 12.23
CA PHE A 79 7.33 8.84 11.45
C PHE A 79 8.82 9.12 11.31
N GLY A 80 9.64 8.19 11.78
CA GLY A 80 11.09 8.21 11.65
C GLY A 80 11.57 7.28 10.54
N GLY A 81 12.87 7.40 10.21
CA GLY A 81 13.47 6.61 9.15
C GLY A 81 12.87 6.86 7.77
N VAL A 82 12.22 7.99 7.57
CA VAL A 82 11.64 8.38 6.28
C VAL A 82 12.75 8.63 5.28
N ALA A 83 12.60 8.14 4.06
CA ALA A 83 13.52 8.45 2.97
C ALA A 83 12.76 9.08 1.80
N ILE A 84 13.49 9.82 0.96
CA ILE A 84 13.00 10.34 -0.31
C ILE A 84 13.86 9.70 -1.41
N GLY A 85 13.22 9.04 -2.36
CA GLY A 85 13.91 8.24 -3.37
C GLY A 85 12.98 7.83 -4.50
N GLU A 86 13.25 6.71 -5.12
CA GLU A 86 12.39 6.13 -6.16
C GLU A 86 11.33 5.24 -5.56
N VAL A 87 10.07 5.42 -5.96
CA VAL A 87 8.95 4.59 -5.52
C VAL A 87 8.28 3.95 -6.73
N TRP A 88 8.19 2.63 -6.71
CA TRP A 88 7.61 1.82 -7.78
C TRP A 88 6.38 1.06 -7.27
N ILE A 89 5.39 0.87 -8.13
CA ILE A 89 4.23 0.02 -7.83
C ILE A 89 4.52 -1.38 -8.37
N ALA A 90 4.52 -2.36 -7.48
CA ALA A 90 4.56 -3.78 -7.82
C ALA A 90 3.13 -4.31 -7.93
N GLY A 91 2.47 -3.94 -9.05
CA GLY A 91 1.07 -4.28 -9.32
C GLY A 91 0.91 -5.54 -10.15
N GLY A 92 -0.14 -6.29 -9.91
CA GLY A 92 -0.48 -7.48 -10.69
C GLY A 92 -1.14 -8.58 -9.86
N GLN A 93 -0.97 -9.81 -10.30
CA GLN A 93 -1.51 -10.99 -9.61
C GLN A 93 -0.39 -11.95 -9.18
N SER A 94 -0.60 -13.26 -9.25
CA SER A 94 0.23 -14.32 -8.67
C SER A 94 1.74 -14.18 -8.93
N ASN A 95 2.18 -13.82 -10.14
CA ASN A 95 3.61 -13.67 -10.42
C ASN A 95 4.23 -12.47 -9.67
N MET A 96 3.48 -11.39 -9.50
CA MET A 96 3.96 -10.22 -8.75
C MET A 96 3.77 -10.41 -7.24
N GLU A 97 2.78 -11.18 -6.81
CA GLU A 97 2.57 -11.53 -5.41
C GLU A 97 3.58 -12.57 -4.90
N PHE A 98 4.21 -13.34 -5.79
CA PHE A 98 5.13 -14.42 -5.47
C PHE A 98 6.25 -13.94 -4.55
N LEU A 99 6.22 -14.40 -3.29
CA LEU A 99 7.15 -13.95 -2.26
C LEU A 99 8.53 -14.57 -2.43
N LEU A 100 9.57 -13.81 -2.06
CA LEU A 100 10.96 -14.24 -2.18
C LEU A 100 11.24 -15.57 -1.49
N LYS A 101 10.62 -15.84 -0.33
CA LYS A 101 10.78 -17.12 0.40
C LYS A 101 10.38 -18.37 -0.41
N TYR A 102 9.64 -18.23 -1.51
CA TYR A 102 9.22 -19.32 -2.38
C TYR A 102 10.07 -19.41 -3.67
N ASP A 103 10.98 -18.46 -3.86
CA ASP A 103 11.83 -18.43 -5.05
C ASP A 103 13.01 -19.40 -4.92
N GLU A 104 13.36 -20.07 -6.00
CA GLU A 104 14.54 -20.97 -6.05
C GLU A 104 15.84 -20.21 -5.74
N GLY A 105 15.93 -18.94 -6.09
CA GLY A 105 17.06 -18.05 -5.81
C GLY A 105 17.02 -17.37 -4.44
N ALA A 106 16.10 -17.71 -3.54
CA ALA A 106 15.96 -17.05 -2.25
C ALA A 106 17.25 -17.07 -1.43
N ASP A 107 17.97 -18.18 -1.39
CA ASP A 107 19.22 -18.32 -0.65
C ASP A 107 20.31 -17.36 -1.19
N GLU A 108 20.39 -17.20 -2.50
CA GLU A 108 21.33 -16.26 -3.13
C GLU A 108 20.97 -14.82 -2.75
N MET A 109 19.68 -14.49 -2.80
CA MET A 109 19.16 -13.17 -2.43
C MET A 109 19.37 -12.88 -0.93
N HIS A 110 19.21 -13.87 -0.07
CA HIS A 110 19.49 -13.73 1.37
C HIS A 110 20.98 -13.49 1.67
N ASN A 111 21.88 -13.97 0.84
CA ASN A 111 23.32 -13.74 0.97
C ASN A 111 23.77 -12.35 0.47
N ILE A 112 22.91 -11.59 -0.21
CA ILE A 112 23.19 -10.20 -0.56
C ILE A 112 23.30 -9.36 0.73
N PRO A 113 24.28 -8.43 0.84
CA PRO A 113 24.40 -7.56 1.99
C PRO A 113 23.11 -6.82 2.31
N GLN A 114 22.92 -6.48 3.58
CA GLN A 114 21.80 -5.63 4.00
C GLN A 114 21.87 -4.27 3.29
N ASP A 115 20.71 -3.79 2.84
CA ASP A 115 20.51 -2.45 2.28
C ASP A 115 19.21 -1.84 2.82
N PRO A 116 19.26 -1.13 3.95
CA PRO A 116 18.06 -0.54 4.55
C PRO A 116 17.42 0.55 3.70
N MET A 117 18.06 0.93 2.58
CA MET A 117 17.49 1.85 1.59
C MET A 117 16.72 1.15 0.47
N LEU A 118 16.68 -0.18 0.44
CA LEU A 118 15.71 -0.96 -0.34
C LEU A 118 14.56 -1.35 0.59
N ARG A 119 13.33 -0.93 0.26
CA ARG A 119 12.16 -1.14 1.12
C ARG A 119 10.95 -1.61 0.32
N TYR A 120 10.10 -2.36 1.00
CA TYR A 120 8.88 -2.91 0.44
C TYR A 120 7.70 -2.65 1.38
N PHE A 121 6.64 -2.10 0.84
CA PHE A 121 5.35 -1.95 1.51
C PHE A 121 4.36 -2.91 0.86
N ARG A 122 3.85 -3.87 1.59
CA ARG A 122 2.76 -4.71 1.12
C ARG A 122 1.44 -4.07 1.52
N TYR A 123 0.64 -3.71 0.50
CA TYR A 123 -0.70 -3.20 0.77
C TYR A 123 -1.60 -4.37 1.19
N PRO A 124 -2.35 -4.26 2.29
CA PRO A 124 -3.25 -5.32 2.73
C PRO A 124 -4.27 -5.67 1.66
N GLN A 125 -4.49 -6.95 1.44
CA GLN A 125 -5.54 -7.46 0.58
C GLN A 125 -6.87 -7.36 1.32
N THR A 126 -7.83 -6.62 0.76
CA THR A 126 -9.13 -6.39 1.38
C THR A 126 -10.25 -6.85 0.46
N SER A 127 -11.20 -7.62 0.99
CA SER A 127 -12.31 -8.20 0.25
C SER A 127 -13.56 -7.32 0.20
N PHE A 128 -13.63 -6.28 1.03
CA PHE A 128 -14.77 -5.35 1.09
C PHE A 128 -14.36 -3.98 1.64
N LEU A 129 -15.18 -2.98 1.38
CA LEU A 129 -14.97 -1.63 1.85
C LEU A 129 -15.06 -1.54 3.38
N GLY A 130 -14.10 -0.85 4.01
CA GLY A 130 -14.04 -0.68 5.46
C GLY A 130 -13.30 -1.79 6.20
N GLN A 131 -12.82 -2.82 5.50
CA GLN A 131 -12.07 -3.90 6.15
C GLN A 131 -10.77 -3.41 6.79
N LEU A 132 -10.08 -2.45 6.18
CA LEU A 132 -8.85 -1.85 6.74
C LEU A 132 -9.05 -1.15 8.08
N GLU A 133 -10.24 -0.61 8.32
CA GLU A 133 -10.60 0.07 9.57
C GLU A 133 -11.07 -0.91 10.64
N ARG A 134 -11.51 -2.10 10.24
CA ARG A 134 -12.09 -3.10 11.14
C ARG A 134 -11.09 -4.18 11.55
N ASP A 135 -10.29 -4.66 10.61
CA ASP A 135 -9.47 -5.85 10.77
C ASP A 135 -8.00 -5.52 10.95
N ALA A 136 -7.26 -6.40 11.61
CA ALA A 136 -5.81 -6.31 11.75
C ALA A 136 -5.12 -7.08 10.61
N PHE A 137 -4.08 -6.51 10.07
CA PHE A 137 -3.23 -7.12 9.04
C PHE A 137 -1.79 -7.20 9.58
N PRO A 138 -1.46 -8.22 10.39
CA PRO A 138 -0.19 -8.27 11.13
C PRO A 138 1.03 -8.32 10.21
N ASP A 139 0.90 -8.86 9.00
CA ASP A 139 1.99 -9.00 8.04
C ASP A 139 2.02 -7.91 6.96
N ASP A 140 1.06 -7.00 6.96
CA ASP A 140 0.88 -6.03 5.89
C ASP A 140 0.68 -4.60 6.43
N GLY A 141 0.73 -3.61 5.53
CA GLY A 141 0.44 -2.22 5.90
C GLY A 141 1.60 -1.48 6.56
N PHE A 142 2.82 -1.98 6.45
CA PHE A 142 4.02 -1.30 6.92
C PHE A 142 5.22 -1.51 5.98
N TRP A 143 6.22 -0.62 6.08
CA TRP A 143 7.42 -0.66 5.26
C TRP A 143 8.47 -1.60 5.86
N ARG A 144 8.79 -2.66 5.16
CA ARG A 144 9.90 -3.58 5.46
C ARG A 144 11.18 -3.09 4.82
N LYS A 145 12.30 -3.24 5.52
CA LYS A 145 13.64 -2.97 4.99
C LYS A 145 14.28 -4.25 4.49
N TRP A 146 15.25 -4.12 3.58
CA TRP A 146 16.13 -5.22 3.20
C TRP A 146 17.22 -5.41 4.26
N ASP A 147 16.88 -5.86 5.45
CA ASP A 147 17.78 -5.96 6.60
C ASP A 147 17.84 -7.36 7.24
N SER A 148 16.74 -8.05 7.41
CA SER A 148 16.65 -9.39 7.97
C SER A 148 16.08 -10.38 6.97
N VAL A 149 16.34 -11.67 7.14
CA VAL A 149 15.76 -12.75 6.31
C VAL A 149 14.23 -12.69 6.41
N GLU A 150 13.70 -12.54 7.62
CA GLU A 150 12.26 -12.42 7.84
C GLU A 150 11.63 -11.29 7.00
N ASN A 151 12.22 -10.11 7.00
CA ASN A 151 11.72 -9.00 6.19
C ASN A 151 11.86 -9.28 4.69
N ARG A 152 12.99 -9.84 4.24
CA ARG A 152 13.26 -10.18 2.83
C ARG A 152 12.29 -11.20 2.29
N ASP A 153 11.93 -12.19 3.09
CA ASP A 153 10.98 -13.25 2.76
C ASP A 153 9.60 -12.73 2.33
N HIS A 154 9.23 -11.56 2.82
CA HIS A 154 7.95 -10.89 2.51
C HIS A 154 8.01 -9.92 1.33
N PHE A 155 9.16 -9.77 0.67
CA PHE A 155 9.22 -9.04 -0.59
C PHE A 155 8.61 -9.87 -1.72
N SER A 156 7.98 -9.21 -2.68
CA SER A 156 7.75 -9.79 -3.99
C SER A 156 9.11 -10.15 -4.61
N ALA A 157 9.29 -11.37 -5.07
CA ALA A 157 10.56 -11.79 -5.70
C ALA A 157 10.93 -10.89 -6.90
N PRO A 158 10.04 -10.62 -7.88
CA PRO A 158 10.33 -9.68 -8.96
C PRO A 158 10.74 -8.29 -8.46
N ALA A 159 10.06 -7.77 -7.43
CA ALA A 159 10.40 -6.47 -6.85
C ALA A 159 11.77 -6.48 -6.14
N ALA A 160 12.13 -7.59 -5.48
CA ALA A 160 13.42 -7.73 -4.82
C ALA A 160 14.57 -7.69 -5.85
N TYR A 161 14.52 -8.49 -6.91
CA TYR A 161 15.53 -8.51 -7.97
C TYR A 161 15.65 -7.15 -8.68
N MET A 162 14.52 -6.55 -9.06
CA MET A 162 14.50 -5.25 -9.68
C MET A 162 15.03 -4.17 -8.72
N GLY A 163 14.66 -4.24 -7.45
CA GLY A 163 15.05 -3.28 -6.42
C GLY A 163 16.56 -3.24 -6.21
N HIS A 164 17.20 -4.38 -6.10
CA HIS A 164 18.67 -4.46 -6.02
C HIS A 164 19.34 -3.85 -7.23
N ARG A 165 18.81 -4.13 -8.42
CA ARG A 165 19.37 -3.56 -9.64
C ARG A 165 19.20 -2.05 -9.70
N LEU A 166 18.04 -1.54 -9.32
CA LEU A 166 17.77 -0.09 -9.24
C LEU A 166 18.69 0.59 -8.21
N ARG A 167 18.84 0.01 -7.03
CA ARG A 167 19.75 0.53 -6.00
C ARG A 167 21.17 0.66 -6.51
N ALA A 168 21.68 -0.39 -7.17
CA ALA A 168 23.03 -0.40 -7.72
C ALA A 168 23.25 0.66 -8.83
N VAL A 169 22.22 0.95 -9.64
CA VAL A 169 22.33 1.90 -10.75
C VAL A 169 22.09 3.34 -10.31
N LEU A 170 21.11 3.55 -9.43
CA LEU A 170 20.64 4.90 -9.09
C LEU A 170 21.33 5.47 -7.86
N GLY A 171 21.81 4.63 -6.94
CA GLY A 171 22.47 5.06 -5.70
C GLY A 171 21.58 5.83 -4.72
N VAL A 172 20.23 5.78 -4.89
CA VAL A 172 19.25 6.48 -4.05
C VAL A 172 18.32 5.48 -3.36
N PRO A 173 17.61 5.86 -2.29
CA PRO A 173 16.58 4.99 -1.70
C PRO A 173 15.58 4.50 -2.75
N VAL A 174 15.21 3.20 -2.68
CA VAL A 174 14.25 2.57 -3.58
C VAL A 174 13.18 1.85 -2.76
N GLY A 175 11.94 2.20 -3.01
CA GLY A 175 10.76 1.60 -2.39
C GLY A 175 9.83 0.95 -3.40
N PHE A 176 9.23 -0.16 -3.03
CA PHE A 176 8.14 -0.76 -3.78
C PHE A 176 6.87 -0.78 -2.95
N VAL A 177 5.77 -0.45 -3.58
CA VAL A 177 4.41 -0.63 -3.05
C VAL A 177 3.82 -1.86 -3.73
N GLY A 178 3.78 -2.97 -3.01
CA GLY A 178 3.13 -4.19 -3.46
C GLY A 178 1.61 -4.03 -3.40
N CYS A 179 1.01 -3.92 -4.57
CA CYS A 179 -0.44 -3.89 -4.79
C CYS A 179 -0.75 -5.02 -5.75
N ASN A 180 -0.82 -6.24 -5.22
CA ASN A 180 -0.95 -7.45 -6.01
C ASN A 180 -1.82 -8.47 -5.28
N TRP A 181 -2.53 -9.30 -6.05
CA TRP A 181 -3.39 -10.35 -5.51
C TRP A 181 -3.58 -11.46 -6.55
N GLY A 182 -3.09 -12.64 -6.23
CA GLY A 182 -3.18 -13.82 -7.09
C GLY A 182 -4.63 -14.26 -7.31
N GLY A 183 -4.92 -14.79 -8.49
CA GLY A 183 -6.26 -15.24 -8.84
C GLY A 183 -7.24 -14.14 -9.25
N THR A 184 -6.88 -12.86 -9.14
CA THR A 184 -7.77 -11.76 -9.51
C THR A 184 -7.82 -11.55 -11.04
N PRO A 185 -9.02 -11.31 -11.62
CA PRO A 185 -9.16 -11.01 -13.04
C PRO A 185 -8.71 -9.58 -13.35
N ALA A 186 -8.39 -9.30 -14.62
CA ALA A 186 -7.98 -7.95 -15.06
C ALA A 186 -9.04 -6.87 -14.74
N ALA A 187 -10.31 -7.23 -14.75
CA ALA A 187 -11.40 -6.32 -14.40
C ALA A 187 -11.31 -5.78 -12.97
N ALA A 188 -10.77 -6.54 -12.01
CA ALA A 188 -10.57 -6.08 -10.64
C ALA A 188 -9.52 -4.96 -10.52
N TRP A 189 -8.69 -4.77 -11.54
CA TRP A 189 -7.64 -3.76 -11.64
C TRP A 189 -7.99 -2.61 -12.58
N THR A 190 -9.20 -2.62 -13.13
CA THR A 190 -9.67 -1.61 -14.08
C THR A 190 -10.75 -0.77 -13.40
N ALA A 191 -10.69 0.54 -13.57
CA ALA A 191 -11.71 1.43 -13.05
C ALA A 191 -13.09 1.08 -13.65
N ALA A 192 -14.14 1.14 -12.84
CA ALA A 192 -15.49 0.77 -13.28
C ALA A 192 -15.97 1.61 -14.47
N GLU A 193 -15.60 2.90 -14.51
CA GLU A 193 -15.91 3.84 -15.58
C GLU A 193 -15.29 3.42 -16.91
N GLU A 194 -14.08 2.84 -16.87
CA GLU A 194 -13.38 2.35 -18.06
C GLU A 194 -14.02 1.03 -18.57
N LEU A 195 -14.47 0.18 -17.66
CA LEU A 195 -15.22 -1.02 -18.04
C LEU A 195 -16.58 -0.67 -18.65
N ASP A 196 -17.28 0.30 -18.07
CA ASP A 196 -18.59 0.79 -18.54
C ASP A 196 -18.51 1.43 -19.94
N ALA A 197 -17.39 2.10 -20.22
CA ALA A 197 -17.16 2.72 -21.53
C ALA A 197 -17.02 1.71 -22.70
N VAL A 198 -16.80 0.43 -22.41
CA VAL A 198 -16.61 -0.63 -23.41
C VAL A 198 -17.82 -1.57 -23.42
N PRO A 199 -18.72 -1.50 -24.41
CA PRO A 199 -19.95 -2.30 -24.45
C PRO A 199 -19.72 -3.81 -24.29
N ALA A 200 -18.61 -4.34 -24.77
CA ALA A 200 -18.29 -5.77 -24.67
C ALA A 200 -17.97 -6.19 -23.20
N LEU A 201 -17.63 -5.25 -22.33
CA LEU A 201 -17.31 -5.50 -20.91
C LEU A 201 -18.49 -5.26 -19.98
N GLN A 202 -19.61 -4.74 -20.49
CA GLN A 202 -20.81 -4.49 -19.69
C GLN A 202 -21.29 -5.75 -18.96
N ALA A 203 -21.18 -6.90 -19.59
CA ALA A 203 -21.54 -8.17 -18.98
C ALA A 203 -20.75 -8.51 -17.71
N VAL A 204 -19.51 -8.02 -17.57
CA VAL A 204 -18.69 -8.19 -16.37
C VAL A 204 -19.26 -7.38 -15.22
N LEU A 205 -19.63 -6.12 -15.48
CA LEU A 205 -20.25 -5.23 -14.49
C LEU A 205 -21.62 -5.75 -14.04
N ASP A 206 -22.42 -6.21 -14.98
CA ASP A 206 -23.75 -6.79 -14.72
C ASP A 206 -23.66 -8.07 -13.88
N TRP A 207 -22.68 -8.92 -14.18
CA TRP A 207 -22.40 -10.11 -13.40
C TRP A 207 -21.98 -9.78 -11.97
N HIS A 208 -21.00 -8.88 -11.81
CA HIS A 208 -20.52 -8.42 -10.51
C HIS A 208 -21.65 -7.81 -9.67
N SER A 209 -22.45 -6.93 -10.29
CA SER A 209 -23.58 -6.28 -9.61
C SER A 209 -24.61 -7.29 -9.10
N ARG A 210 -24.92 -8.33 -9.89
CA ARG A 210 -25.83 -9.41 -9.47
C ARG A 210 -25.22 -10.24 -8.35
N ALA A 211 -23.97 -10.65 -8.48
CA ALA A 211 -23.29 -11.42 -7.44
C ALA A 211 -23.26 -10.65 -6.10
N CYS A 212 -22.97 -9.33 -6.13
CA CYS A 212 -23.02 -8.50 -4.94
C CYS A 212 -24.44 -8.35 -4.35
N ALA A 213 -25.47 -8.31 -5.19
CA ALA A 213 -26.86 -8.19 -4.72
C ALA A 213 -27.39 -9.48 -4.06
N GLU A 214 -26.85 -10.62 -4.44
CA GLU A 214 -27.22 -11.94 -3.92
C GLU A 214 -26.39 -12.34 -2.69
N LEU A 215 -25.33 -11.59 -2.35
CA LEU A 215 -24.41 -11.91 -1.27
C LEU A 215 -25.03 -11.65 0.10
N ASP A 216 -24.95 -12.60 1.00
CA ASP A 216 -25.16 -12.38 2.44
C ASP A 216 -23.96 -11.65 3.03
N TRP A 217 -23.99 -10.32 2.96
CA TRP A 217 -22.87 -9.48 3.39
C TRP A 217 -22.42 -9.74 4.84
N PRO A 218 -23.31 -9.84 5.84
CA PRO A 218 -22.88 -10.17 7.21
C PRO A 218 -22.11 -11.49 7.32
N LYS A 219 -22.55 -12.51 6.57
CA LYS A 219 -21.87 -13.80 6.53
C LYS A 219 -20.53 -13.69 5.81
N TYR A 220 -20.48 -13.03 4.64
CA TYR A 220 -19.25 -12.81 3.86
C TYR A 220 -18.21 -12.06 4.67
N GLU A 221 -18.59 -10.97 5.33
CA GLU A 221 -17.70 -10.21 6.17
C GLU A 221 -17.17 -11.00 7.36
N ALA A 222 -17.97 -11.87 7.95
CA ALA A 222 -17.53 -12.75 9.03
C ALA A 222 -16.56 -13.83 8.52
N ASP A 223 -16.78 -14.36 7.33
CA ASP A 223 -15.93 -15.39 6.72
C ASP A 223 -14.62 -14.80 6.18
N ALA A 224 -14.63 -13.55 5.73
CA ALA A 224 -13.43 -12.83 5.23
C ALA A 224 -12.34 -12.58 6.29
N LEU A 225 -12.67 -12.79 7.58
CA LEU A 225 -11.69 -12.83 8.67
C LEU A 225 -10.81 -14.10 8.66
N HIS A 226 -11.12 -15.06 7.81
CA HIS A 226 -10.39 -16.31 7.66
C HIS A 226 -9.91 -16.49 6.21
N PRO A 227 -8.90 -15.71 5.77
CA PRO A 227 -8.40 -15.77 4.39
C PRO A 227 -7.83 -17.15 4.01
N ASP A 228 -7.52 -18.00 4.99
CA ASP A 228 -7.02 -19.36 4.76
C ASP A 228 -8.14 -20.40 4.51
N LYS A 229 -9.39 -19.99 4.55
CA LYS A 229 -10.49 -20.88 4.15
C LYS A 229 -10.67 -20.81 2.64
N ASP A 230 -10.37 -21.91 2.00
CA ASP A 230 -10.81 -22.16 0.63
C ASP A 230 -12.29 -21.75 0.46
N PRO A 231 -12.63 -21.00 -0.59
CA PRO A 231 -14.02 -20.68 -0.85
C PRO A 231 -14.86 -21.98 -0.93
N PRO A 232 -16.12 -21.96 -0.48
CA PRO A 232 -17.00 -23.12 -0.60
C PRO A 232 -16.97 -23.69 -2.02
N PRO A 233 -17.12 -25.03 -2.21
CA PRO A 233 -17.05 -25.65 -3.53
C PRO A 233 -17.91 -24.98 -4.59
N GLU A 234 -19.06 -24.44 -4.18
CA GLU A 234 -20.03 -23.72 -5.01
C GLU A 234 -19.48 -22.37 -5.54
N GLN A 235 -18.47 -21.79 -4.88
CA GLN A 235 -17.81 -20.55 -5.33
C GLN A 235 -16.56 -20.82 -6.17
N ARG A 236 -15.99 -22.03 -6.12
CA ARG A 236 -14.82 -22.41 -6.94
C ARG A 236 -15.14 -22.53 -8.43
N GLU A 237 -16.39 -22.79 -8.80
CA GLU A 237 -16.83 -22.85 -10.19
C GLU A 237 -17.10 -21.46 -10.79
N MET A 238 -17.08 -20.39 -9.98
CA MET A 238 -17.31 -19.01 -10.40
C MET A 238 -16.02 -18.17 -10.53
N LEU A 239 -14.87 -18.73 -10.18
CA LEU A 239 -13.53 -18.16 -10.32
C LEU A 239 -12.78 -18.83 -11.47
#